data_fd7aaf0d62e00eebc2cdce8b9e53cde8
#
_entry.id   fd7aaf0d62e00eebc2cdce8b9e53cde8
#
_cell.length_a   1.000
_cell.length_b   1.000
_cell.length_c   1.000
_cell.angle_alpha   90.00
_cell.angle_beta   90.00
_cell.angle_gamma   90.00
#
_symmetry.space_group_name_H-M   'P 1'
#
loop_
_entity.id
_entity.type
_entity.pdbx_description
1 polymer ?
#
loop_
_entity_poly.entity_id
_entity_poly.type
_entity_poly.pdbx_seq_one_letter_code
_entity_poly.pdbx_strand_id
1 'polypeptide(L)'
;LEINDYQGISVSLSSDGTTLAVGANGHDNNKGTARVYKWDGTVWAQQGGDLDGEVFDDYQGSSVSLSKYGTTLAVGAYGHDSNKGTVRLYQYDSNTWIQLGTDLDGDSISDYHGRSVSLSGDGLTLAVGATGFNNNTGAARVYKYDSSTWTQLGEDIIGSIAEDYHGNSISISSSGTTLAVGAWGHDSYKGTARVYRYASSAWSQIGEDLDGE
;
A
#
# COMPACT_ATOMS: atom_id res chain seq x y z
N LEU A 1 -15.40 23.09 5.99
CA LEU A 1 -15.50 21.61 6.09
C LEU A 1 -15.81 21.10 4.70
N GLU A 2 -14.85 20.48 4.06
CA GLU A 2 -15.10 19.78 2.81
C GLU A 2 -15.96 18.56 3.11
N ILE A 3 -16.99 18.36 2.30
CA ILE A 3 -17.89 17.23 2.39
C ILE A 3 -17.24 16.10 1.58
N ASN A 4 -17.21 14.86 2.11
CA ASN A 4 -16.67 13.67 1.48
C ASN A 4 -15.14 13.53 1.47
N ASP A 5 -14.42 14.05 2.47
CA ASP A 5 -12.97 13.79 2.63
C ASP A 5 -12.64 12.30 2.84
N TYR A 6 -13.60 11.55 3.40
CA TYR A 6 -13.44 10.13 3.76
C TYR A 6 -12.20 9.88 4.65
N GLN A 7 -11.87 10.83 5.55
CA GLN A 7 -10.76 10.64 6.49
C GLN A 7 -10.97 9.39 7.34
N GLY A 8 -9.97 8.51 7.38
CA GLY A 8 -10.06 7.21 8.03
C GLY A 8 -10.38 6.06 7.07
N ILE A 9 -10.42 6.29 5.74
CA ILE A 9 -10.57 5.21 4.74
C ILE A 9 -9.44 4.18 4.85
N SER A 10 -8.27 4.62 5.29
CA SER A 10 -7.13 3.77 5.60
C SER A 10 -6.41 4.31 6.85
N VAL A 11 -5.88 3.42 7.68
CA VAL A 11 -5.14 3.76 8.89
C VAL A 11 -3.97 2.80 9.10
N SER A 12 -2.90 3.28 9.68
CA SER A 12 -1.74 2.46 10.06
C SER A 12 -1.07 3.02 11.31
N LEU A 13 -0.73 2.13 12.27
CA LEU A 13 -0.03 2.49 13.50
C LEU A 13 1.42 1.99 13.48
N SER A 14 2.32 2.77 14.06
CA SER A 14 3.65 2.28 14.45
C SER A 14 3.54 1.19 15.52
N SER A 15 4.59 0.36 15.65
CA SER A 15 4.56 -0.78 16.60
C SER A 15 4.42 -0.38 18.07
N ASP A 16 4.83 0.83 18.43
CA ASP A 16 4.68 1.37 19.78
C ASP A 16 3.33 2.07 20.01
N GLY A 17 2.49 2.15 18.95
CA GLY A 17 1.18 2.79 18.99
C GLY A 17 1.23 4.32 19.12
N THR A 18 2.38 4.98 18.94
CA THR A 18 2.53 6.42 19.15
C THR A 18 2.55 7.25 17.87
N THR A 19 2.60 6.63 16.69
CA THR A 19 2.50 7.31 15.39
C THR A 19 1.37 6.69 14.59
N LEU A 20 0.46 7.51 14.07
CA LEU A 20 -0.73 7.11 13.32
C LEU A 20 -0.72 7.78 11.95
N ALA A 21 -0.79 7.01 10.88
CA ALA A 21 -1.11 7.50 9.55
C ALA A 21 -2.59 7.31 9.25
N VAL A 22 -3.19 8.29 8.60
CA VAL A 22 -4.62 8.32 8.23
C VAL A 22 -4.74 8.79 6.79
N GLY A 23 -5.42 8.03 5.96
CA GLY A 23 -5.77 8.41 4.60
C GLY A 23 -7.15 9.09 4.53
N ALA A 24 -7.28 10.02 3.59
CA ALA A 24 -8.50 10.77 3.28
C ALA A 24 -8.61 10.92 1.76
N ASN A 25 -8.98 9.85 1.08
CA ASN A 25 -8.89 9.75 -0.38
C ASN A 25 -9.91 10.60 -1.15
N GLY A 26 -10.95 11.11 -0.49
CA GLY A 26 -11.92 12.03 -1.07
C GLY A 26 -11.56 13.51 -0.95
N HIS A 27 -10.47 13.84 -0.23
CA HIS A 27 -10.03 15.23 -0.01
C HIS A 27 -9.79 15.95 -1.34
N ASP A 28 -10.18 17.24 -1.42
CA ASP A 28 -9.99 18.12 -2.58
C ASP A 28 -10.39 17.46 -3.93
N ASN A 29 -11.70 17.12 -4.07
CA ASN A 29 -12.23 16.47 -5.27
C ASN A 29 -11.51 15.15 -5.64
N ASN A 30 -11.38 14.26 -4.67
CA ASN A 30 -10.71 12.97 -4.80
C ASN A 30 -9.20 13.05 -5.14
N LYS A 31 -8.59 14.23 -5.07
CA LYS A 31 -7.13 14.32 -5.11
C LYS A 31 -6.53 13.45 -4.02
N GLY A 32 -7.17 13.47 -2.86
CA GLY A 32 -6.82 12.68 -1.71
C GLY A 32 -5.59 13.19 -0.98
N THR A 33 -5.45 12.75 0.26
CA THR A 33 -4.32 13.11 1.13
C THR A 33 -4.05 12.01 2.15
N ALA A 34 -2.84 11.99 2.69
CA ALA A 34 -2.51 11.25 3.90
C ALA A 34 -1.94 12.21 4.95
N ARG A 35 -2.33 11.98 6.21
CA ARG A 35 -1.86 12.76 7.37
C ARG A 35 -1.24 11.83 8.39
N VAL A 36 -0.18 12.28 9.04
CA VAL A 36 0.46 11.53 10.11
C VAL A 36 0.31 12.30 11.42
N TYR A 37 0.01 11.58 12.47
CA TYR A 37 -0.17 12.13 13.81
C TYR A 37 0.76 11.45 14.80
N LYS A 38 1.27 12.21 15.75
CA LYS A 38 2.08 11.72 16.87
C LYS A 38 1.34 11.91 18.18
N TRP A 39 1.31 10.87 19.01
CA TRP A 39 0.82 10.93 20.39
C TRP A 39 1.88 11.51 21.31
N ASP A 40 1.57 12.59 22.00
CA ASP A 40 2.46 13.26 22.96
C ASP A 40 2.27 12.82 24.44
N GLY A 41 1.34 11.88 24.67
CA GLY A 41 0.91 11.44 25.99
C GLY A 41 -0.46 11.98 26.42
N THR A 42 -0.97 13.00 25.71
CA THR A 42 -2.25 13.68 26.00
C THR A 42 -3.14 13.89 24.78
N VAL A 43 -2.55 14.25 23.64
CA VAL A 43 -3.26 14.52 22.38
C VAL A 43 -2.51 13.94 21.18
N TRP A 44 -3.26 13.68 20.12
CA TRP A 44 -2.69 13.42 18.81
C TRP A 44 -2.42 14.74 18.08
N ALA A 45 -1.16 15.08 17.87
CA ALA A 45 -0.75 16.25 17.10
C ALA A 45 -0.28 15.85 15.71
N GLN A 46 -0.66 16.61 14.68
CA GLN A 46 -0.21 16.34 13.32
C GLN A 46 1.31 16.50 13.22
N GLN A 47 1.95 15.53 12.58
CA GLN A 47 3.39 15.46 12.38
C GLN A 47 3.74 15.72 10.92
N GLY A 48 4.27 16.88 10.62
CA GLY A 48 4.51 17.36 9.27
C GLY A 48 3.27 17.95 8.60
N GLY A 49 3.36 18.22 7.30
CA GLY A 49 2.24 18.70 6.48
C GLY A 49 1.39 17.57 5.92
N ASP A 50 0.30 17.94 5.24
CA ASP A 50 -0.52 17.02 4.46
C ASP A 50 0.29 16.45 3.29
N LEU A 51 0.05 15.19 2.95
CA LEU A 51 0.66 14.50 1.82
C LEU A 51 -0.39 14.31 0.73
N ASP A 52 -0.58 15.38 -0.05
CA ASP A 52 -1.65 15.46 -1.05
C ASP A 52 -1.28 14.69 -2.33
N GLY A 53 -2.32 14.20 -3.01
CA GLY A 53 -2.21 13.71 -4.38
C GLY A 53 -1.78 14.82 -5.35
N GLU A 54 -1.55 14.51 -6.60
CA GLU A 54 -1.09 15.49 -7.59
C GLU A 54 -2.25 16.11 -8.36
N VAL A 55 -3.19 15.28 -8.77
CA VAL A 55 -4.33 15.70 -9.59
C VAL A 55 -5.64 15.13 -9.04
N PHE A 56 -6.76 15.65 -9.55
CA PHE A 56 -8.10 15.15 -9.22
C PHE A 56 -8.24 13.66 -9.58
N ASP A 57 -8.97 12.93 -8.75
CA ASP A 57 -9.20 11.49 -8.87
C ASP A 57 -7.96 10.59 -8.71
N ASP A 58 -6.85 11.12 -8.13
CA ASP A 58 -5.70 10.30 -7.71
C ASP A 58 -6.05 9.34 -6.59
N TYR A 59 -6.99 9.75 -5.72
CA TYR A 59 -7.38 9.01 -4.52
C TYR A 59 -6.19 8.72 -3.59
N GLN A 60 -5.25 9.68 -3.45
CA GLN A 60 -4.12 9.51 -2.54
C GLN A 60 -4.60 9.28 -1.11
N GLY A 61 -3.93 8.39 -0.38
CA GLY A 61 -4.39 7.96 0.94
C GLY A 61 -5.44 6.86 0.91
N SER A 62 -5.77 6.29 -0.26
CA SER A 62 -6.63 5.11 -0.36
C SER A 62 -6.09 3.91 0.42
N SER A 63 -4.79 3.82 0.54
CA SER A 63 -4.08 2.87 1.39
C SER A 63 -2.86 3.54 2.02
N VAL A 64 -2.56 3.22 3.28
CA VAL A 64 -1.39 3.73 4.01
C VAL A 64 -0.74 2.61 4.82
N SER A 65 0.60 2.65 4.94
CA SER A 65 1.35 1.73 5.79
C SER A 65 2.57 2.41 6.40
N LEU A 66 2.69 2.36 7.72
CA LEU A 66 3.85 2.84 8.47
C LEU A 66 4.85 1.73 8.72
N SER A 67 6.13 2.08 8.69
CA SER A 67 7.19 1.23 9.24
C SER A 67 7.05 1.06 10.75
N LYS A 68 7.77 0.10 11.33
CA LYS A 68 7.75 -0.22 12.75
C LYS A 68 7.92 1.00 13.66
N TYR A 69 8.79 1.91 13.31
CA TYR A 69 9.11 3.12 14.11
C TYR A 69 8.32 4.36 13.71
N GLY A 70 7.42 4.24 12.71
CA GLY A 70 6.64 5.38 12.23
C GLY A 70 7.46 6.45 11.50
N THR A 71 8.65 6.09 11.00
CA THR A 71 9.56 7.02 10.30
C THR A 71 9.52 6.90 8.78
N THR A 72 8.93 5.82 8.25
CA THR A 72 8.69 5.62 6.83
C THR A 72 7.21 5.36 6.61
N LEU A 73 6.64 5.98 5.59
CA LEU A 73 5.22 5.86 5.23
C LEU A 73 5.11 5.54 3.74
N ALA A 74 4.31 4.54 3.41
CA ALA A 74 3.83 4.28 2.06
C ALA A 74 2.38 4.78 1.92
N VAL A 75 2.08 5.44 0.81
CA VAL A 75 0.76 5.98 0.49
C VAL A 75 0.37 5.55 -0.91
N GLY A 76 -0.75 4.85 -1.05
CA GLY A 76 -1.31 4.45 -2.33
C GLY A 76 -2.27 5.50 -2.89
N ALA A 77 -2.22 5.67 -4.22
CA ALA A 77 -3.08 6.53 -5.02
C ALA A 77 -3.53 5.73 -6.25
N TYR A 78 -4.51 4.84 -6.08
CA TYR A 78 -4.88 3.87 -7.11
C TYR A 78 -5.52 4.49 -8.36
N GLY A 79 -6.03 5.73 -8.26
CA GLY A 79 -6.66 6.43 -9.36
C GLY A 79 -5.69 7.18 -10.27
N HIS A 80 -4.44 7.36 -9.83
CA HIS A 80 -3.43 8.12 -10.56
C HIS A 80 -3.31 7.65 -12.02
N ASP A 81 -3.14 8.61 -12.95
CA ASP A 81 -2.95 8.36 -14.39
C ASP A 81 -3.97 7.37 -14.98
N SER A 82 -5.26 7.72 -14.92
CA SER A 82 -6.36 6.90 -15.45
C SER A 82 -6.46 5.52 -14.79
N ASN A 83 -6.33 5.47 -13.47
CA ASN A 83 -6.34 4.26 -12.65
C ASN A 83 -5.15 3.31 -12.91
N LYS A 84 -4.10 3.77 -13.54
CA LYS A 84 -2.83 3.04 -13.56
C LYS A 84 -2.35 2.82 -12.13
N GLY A 85 -2.51 3.85 -11.32
CA GLY A 85 -2.19 3.88 -9.91
C GLY A 85 -0.71 4.07 -9.63
N THR A 86 -0.42 4.59 -8.47
CA THR A 86 0.94 4.83 -7.99
C THR A 86 1.05 4.63 -6.49
N VAL A 87 2.27 4.41 -6.01
CA VAL A 87 2.61 4.44 -4.58
C VAL A 87 3.75 5.40 -4.37
N ARG A 88 3.59 6.32 -3.42
CA ARG A 88 4.61 7.24 -2.96
C ARG A 88 5.08 6.86 -1.58
N LEU A 89 6.39 6.88 -1.40
CA LEU A 89 6.99 6.61 -0.10
C LEU A 89 7.60 7.88 0.44
N TYR A 90 7.49 8.03 1.76
CA TYR A 90 7.99 9.21 2.45
C TYR A 90 8.80 8.79 3.67
N GLN A 91 9.84 9.55 3.96
CA GLN A 91 10.63 9.45 5.19
C GLN A 91 10.47 10.72 6.00
N TYR A 92 10.24 10.57 7.30
CA TYR A 92 10.18 11.69 8.21
C TYR A 92 11.58 12.14 8.61
N ASP A 93 11.90 13.39 8.30
CA ASP A 93 13.15 14.02 8.66
C ASP A 93 12.94 15.50 9.01
N SER A 94 13.56 15.95 10.08
CA SER A 94 13.61 17.36 10.46
C SER A 94 12.23 18.07 10.44
N ASN A 95 11.20 17.43 10.98
CA ASN A 95 9.81 17.88 11.07
C ASN A 95 9.03 17.92 9.74
N THR A 96 9.52 17.27 8.69
CA THR A 96 8.81 17.17 7.41
C THR A 96 8.85 15.73 6.88
N TRP A 97 7.89 15.41 6.02
CA TRP A 97 7.89 14.18 5.23
C TRP A 97 8.53 14.47 3.88
N ILE A 98 9.63 13.79 3.58
CA ILE A 98 10.37 13.92 2.32
C ILE A 98 10.16 12.65 1.52
N GLN A 99 9.83 12.80 0.24
CA GLN A 99 9.62 11.65 -0.63
C GLN A 99 10.92 10.82 -0.76
N LEU A 100 10.78 9.52 -0.61
CA LEU A 100 11.86 8.54 -0.62
C LEU A 100 11.89 7.80 -1.95
N GLY A 101 12.72 8.25 -2.87
CA GLY A 101 12.78 7.73 -4.24
C GLY A 101 11.75 8.40 -5.17
N THR A 102 11.53 7.78 -6.32
CA THR A 102 10.50 8.19 -7.30
C THR A 102 9.20 7.45 -7.05
N ASP A 103 8.13 7.92 -7.68
CA ASP A 103 6.84 7.23 -7.70
C ASP A 103 6.99 5.79 -8.21
N LEU A 104 6.23 4.88 -7.62
CA LEU A 104 6.10 3.50 -8.06
C LEU A 104 4.78 3.35 -8.80
N ASP A 105 4.83 3.57 -10.10
CA ASP A 105 3.65 3.52 -10.96
C ASP A 105 3.27 2.10 -11.35
N GLY A 106 1.98 1.88 -11.57
CA GLY A 106 1.50 0.67 -12.24
C GLY A 106 2.01 0.59 -13.68
N ASP A 107 1.77 -0.51 -14.35
CA ASP A 107 2.23 -0.71 -15.74
C ASP A 107 1.22 -0.23 -16.76
N SER A 108 -0.06 -0.46 -16.51
CA SER A 108 -1.13 -0.22 -17.47
C SER A 108 -2.32 0.50 -16.86
N ILE A 109 -3.09 1.19 -17.70
CA ILE A 109 -4.36 1.80 -17.34
C ILE A 109 -5.27 0.75 -16.68
N SER A 110 -5.93 1.14 -15.59
CA SER A 110 -6.82 0.30 -14.79
C SER A 110 -6.13 -0.86 -14.04
N ASP A 111 -4.81 -0.84 -13.85
CA ASP A 111 -4.12 -1.78 -12.97
C ASP A 111 -4.45 -1.56 -11.48
N TYR A 112 -4.85 -0.33 -11.13
CA TYR A 112 -5.13 0.09 -9.75
C TYR A 112 -3.96 -0.19 -8.81
N HIS A 113 -2.72 0.04 -9.27
CA HIS A 113 -1.52 -0.10 -8.45
C HIS A 113 -1.59 0.81 -7.22
N GLY A 114 -1.26 0.31 -6.04
CA GLY A 114 -1.46 1.06 -4.80
C GLY A 114 -2.86 0.90 -4.18
N ARG A 115 -3.70 -0.04 -4.69
CA ARG A 115 -4.98 -0.38 -4.07
C ARG A 115 -4.81 -0.83 -2.62
N SER A 116 -3.74 -1.52 -2.33
CA SER A 116 -3.29 -1.90 -0.99
C SER A 116 -1.78 -1.78 -0.89
N VAL A 117 -1.27 -1.40 0.27
CA VAL A 117 0.17 -1.29 0.55
C VAL A 117 0.52 -1.87 1.91
N SER A 118 1.70 -2.44 2.04
CA SER A 118 2.23 -2.92 3.31
C SER A 118 3.75 -2.80 3.37
N LEU A 119 4.28 -2.12 4.40
CA LEU A 119 5.71 -1.94 4.66
C LEU A 119 6.23 -2.98 5.64
N SER A 120 7.46 -3.44 5.40
CA SER A 120 8.24 -4.19 6.38
C SER A 120 8.58 -3.33 7.61
N GLY A 121 8.99 -3.97 8.68
CA GLY A 121 9.30 -3.27 9.93
C GLY A 121 10.43 -2.23 9.81
N ASP A 122 11.42 -2.48 8.96
CA ASP A 122 12.51 -1.55 8.68
C ASP A 122 12.12 -0.41 7.71
N GLY A 123 10.95 -0.52 7.06
CA GLY A 123 10.49 0.43 6.06
C GLY A 123 11.23 0.35 4.72
N LEU A 124 12.01 -0.71 4.48
CA LEU A 124 12.84 -0.87 3.28
C LEU A 124 12.32 -1.94 2.31
N THR A 125 11.25 -2.64 2.65
CA THR A 125 10.56 -3.57 1.75
C THR A 125 9.08 -3.20 1.73
N LEU A 126 8.53 -3.00 0.52
CA LEU A 126 7.15 -2.61 0.28
C LEU A 126 6.45 -3.67 -0.55
N ALA A 127 5.28 -4.10 -0.12
CA ALA A 127 4.35 -4.86 -0.94
C ALA A 127 3.20 -3.96 -1.41
N VAL A 128 2.80 -4.12 -2.67
CA VAL A 128 1.76 -3.31 -3.34
C VAL A 128 0.81 -4.22 -4.10
N GLY A 129 -0.49 -4.01 -3.92
CA GLY A 129 -1.53 -4.69 -4.68
C GLY A 129 -1.97 -3.87 -5.91
N ALA A 130 -2.18 -4.57 -7.03
CA ALA A 130 -2.65 -4.07 -8.33
C ALA A 130 -3.84 -4.94 -8.78
N THR A 131 -5.05 -4.61 -8.29
CA THR A 131 -6.23 -5.50 -8.40
C THR A 131 -6.79 -5.60 -9.80
N GLY A 132 -6.58 -4.60 -10.66
CA GLY A 132 -7.06 -4.58 -12.04
C GLY A 132 -6.14 -5.25 -13.04
N PHE A 133 -4.91 -5.59 -12.62
CA PHE A 133 -3.92 -6.22 -13.50
C PHE A 133 -4.51 -7.42 -14.25
N ASN A 134 -4.27 -7.49 -15.57
CA ASN A 134 -4.68 -8.61 -16.44
C ASN A 134 -6.17 -9.02 -16.28
N ASN A 135 -7.09 -8.12 -16.63
CA ASN A 135 -8.54 -8.34 -16.52
C ASN A 135 -9.00 -8.71 -15.10
N ASN A 136 -8.54 -7.95 -14.12
CA ASN A 136 -8.86 -8.15 -12.69
C ASN A 136 -8.39 -9.51 -12.13
N THR A 137 -7.49 -10.22 -12.82
CA THR A 137 -6.77 -11.32 -12.18
C THR A 137 -6.06 -10.83 -10.92
N GLY A 138 -5.53 -9.62 -11.03
CA GLY A 138 -4.83 -8.96 -9.96
C GLY A 138 -3.42 -9.48 -9.74
N ALA A 139 -2.59 -8.65 -9.13
CA ALA A 139 -1.20 -8.97 -8.81
C ALA A 139 -0.78 -8.33 -7.48
N ALA A 140 0.21 -8.92 -6.86
CA ALA A 140 1.00 -8.31 -5.80
C ALA A 140 2.44 -8.15 -6.28
N ARG A 141 3.03 -6.98 -6.05
CA ARG A 141 4.42 -6.66 -6.36
C ARG A 141 5.17 -6.31 -5.09
N VAL A 142 6.39 -6.74 -4.99
CA VAL A 142 7.23 -6.40 -3.85
C VAL A 142 8.44 -5.61 -4.34
N TYR A 143 8.77 -4.56 -3.61
CA TYR A 143 9.88 -3.66 -3.92
C TYR A 143 10.84 -3.60 -2.75
N LYS A 144 12.13 -3.45 -3.03
CA LYS A 144 13.19 -3.25 -2.05
C LYS A 144 13.91 -1.92 -2.31
N TYR A 145 14.14 -1.15 -1.25
CA TYR A 145 14.93 0.07 -1.29
C TYR A 145 16.41 -0.22 -1.07
N ASP A 146 17.27 0.27 -1.94
CA ASP A 146 18.73 0.06 -1.90
C ASP A 146 19.52 1.28 -1.45
N SER A 147 18.88 2.23 -0.78
CA SER A 147 19.40 3.55 -0.35
C SER A 147 19.40 4.62 -1.44
N SER A 148 18.94 4.33 -2.65
CA SER A 148 18.82 5.31 -3.74
C SER A 148 17.53 5.16 -4.52
N THR A 149 17.08 3.94 -4.76
CA THR A 149 15.91 3.65 -5.59
C THR A 149 15.16 2.43 -5.07
N TRP A 150 13.89 2.35 -5.43
CA TRP A 150 13.06 1.18 -5.21
C TRP A 150 13.16 0.28 -6.44
N THR A 151 13.56 -0.96 -6.23
CA THR A 151 13.63 -1.98 -7.28
C THR A 151 12.71 -3.14 -6.97
N GLN A 152 12.08 -3.72 -7.98
CA GLN A 152 11.20 -4.86 -7.77
C GLN A 152 11.99 -6.07 -7.27
N LEU A 153 11.46 -6.73 -6.25
CA LEU A 153 12.04 -7.88 -5.59
C LEU A 153 11.33 -9.16 -6.03
N GLY A 154 11.88 -9.84 -7.01
CA GLY A 154 11.27 -11.01 -7.65
C GLY A 154 10.26 -10.63 -8.73
N GLU A 155 9.54 -11.62 -9.25
CA GLU A 155 8.51 -11.45 -10.27
C GLU A 155 7.17 -11.07 -9.66
N ASP A 156 6.21 -10.64 -10.50
CA ASP A 156 4.83 -10.41 -10.10
C ASP A 156 4.20 -11.67 -9.51
N ILE A 157 3.50 -11.52 -8.40
CA ILE A 157 2.71 -12.58 -7.78
C ILE A 157 1.28 -12.42 -8.28
N ILE A 158 0.93 -13.15 -9.33
CA ILE A 158 -0.32 -12.98 -10.09
C ILE A 158 -1.41 -13.92 -9.54
N GLY A 159 -2.67 -13.47 -9.55
CA GLY A 159 -3.83 -14.29 -9.23
C GLY A 159 -4.02 -15.46 -10.19
N SER A 160 -4.94 -16.35 -9.89
CA SER A 160 -5.11 -17.60 -10.64
C SER A 160 -5.97 -17.45 -11.89
N ILE A 161 -7.05 -16.68 -11.79
CA ILE A 161 -8.04 -16.48 -12.87
C ILE A 161 -8.52 -15.03 -12.91
N ALA A 162 -9.14 -14.64 -14.02
CA ALA A 162 -9.77 -13.33 -14.16
C ALA A 162 -10.82 -13.10 -13.06
N GLU A 163 -10.92 -11.87 -12.57
CA GLU A 163 -11.81 -11.44 -11.50
C GLU A 163 -11.49 -12.03 -10.11
N ASP A 164 -10.31 -12.59 -9.90
CA ASP A 164 -9.81 -12.96 -8.57
C ASP A 164 -9.56 -11.73 -7.69
N TYR A 165 -9.20 -10.61 -8.32
CA TYR A 165 -8.78 -9.37 -7.64
C TYR A 165 -7.65 -9.61 -6.64
N HIS A 166 -6.68 -10.45 -7.01
CA HIS A 166 -5.49 -10.74 -6.20
C HIS A 166 -4.73 -9.46 -5.87
N GLY A 167 -4.34 -9.29 -4.62
CA GLY A 167 -3.73 -8.04 -4.15
C GLY A 167 -4.72 -7.01 -3.60
N ASN A 168 -6.03 -7.35 -3.46
CA ASN A 168 -6.98 -6.42 -2.84
C ASN A 168 -6.64 -6.12 -1.36
N SER A 169 -6.16 -7.11 -0.65
CA SER A 169 -5.56 -6.95 0.67
C SER A 169 -4.18 -7.59 0.69
N ILE A 170 -3.25 -6.95 1.41
CA ILE A 170 -1.85 -7.37 1.42
C ILE A 170 -1.23 -7.13 2.79
N SER A 171 -0.38 -8.03 3.22
CA SER A 171 0.37 -7.88 4.47
C SER A 171 1.75 -8.50 4.34
N ILE A 172 2.80 -7.72 4.55
CA ILE A 172 4.17 -8.21 4.56
C ILE A 172 4.69 -8.33 6.01
N SER A 173 5.45 -9.37 6.27
CA SER A 173 6.07 -9.56 7.59
C SER A 173 7.06 -8.44 7.91
N SER A 174 7.35 -8.25 9.20
CA SER A 174 8.33 -7.26 9.66
C SER A 174 9.73 -7.46 9.06
N SER A 175 10.09 -8.69 8.71
CA SER A 175 11.36 -9.01 8.02
C SER A 175 11.34 -8.75 6.50
N GLY A 176 10.18 -8.46 5.90
CA GLY A 176 10.04 -8.29 4.47
C GLY A 176 10.17 -9.57 3.63
N THR A 177 10.09 -10.76 4.26
CA THR A 177 10.35 -12.04 3.56
C THR A 177 9.16 -12.99 3.48
N THR A 178 8.04 -12.64 4.11
CA THR A 178 6.79 -13.40 4.04
C THR A 178 5.66 -12.44 3.70
N LEU A 179 4.83 -12.80 2.74
CA LEU A 179 3.76 -11.97 2.20
C LEU A 179 2.45 -12.75 2.20
N ALA A 180 1.40 -12.19 2.75
CA ALA A 180 0.03 -12.67 2.60
C ALA A 180 -0.72 -11.78 1.61
N VAL A 181 -1.50 -12.39 0.71
CA VAL A 181 -2.27 -11.71 -0.33
C VAL A 181 -3.68 -12.28 -0.38
N GLY A 182 -4.67 -11.39 -0.33
CA GLY A 182 -6.07 -11.74 -0.46
C GLY A 182 -6.60 -11.54 -1.88
N ALA A 183 -7.51 -12.42 -2.29
CA ALA A 183 -8.20 -12.43 -3.58
C ALA A 183 -9.70 -12.69 -3.32
N TRP A 184 -10.48 -11.64 -3.13
CA TRP A 184 -11.88 -11.76 -2.68
C TRP A 184 -12.84 -12.28 -3.74
N GLY A 185 -12.48 -12.16 -5.02
CA GLY A 185 -13.30 -12.63 -6.14
C GLY A 185 -13.11 -14.14 -6.46
N HIS A 186 -12.12 -14.78 -5.85
CA HIS A 186 -11.78 -16.18 -6.15
C HIS A 186 -12.97 -17.13 -5.94
N ASP A 187 -13.11 -18.15 -6.83
CA ASP A 187 -14.15 -19.19 -6.80
C ASP A 187 -15.57 -18.61 -6.57
N SER A 188 -16.01 -17.73 -7.47
CA SER A 188 -17.36 -17.13 -7.42
C SER A 188 -17.61 -16.33 -6.12
N TYR A 189 -16.62 -15.55 -5.70
CA TYR A 189 -16.63 -14.68 -4.51
C TYR A 189 -16.58 -15.40 -3.15
N LYS A 190 -16.18 -16.65 -3.11
CA LYS A 190 -15.79 -17.28 -1.84
C LYS A 190 -14.55 -16.63 -1.26
N GLY A 191 -13.66 -16.19 -2.15
CA GLY A 191 -12.41 -15.58 -1.80
C GLY A 191 -11.37 -16.57 -1.32
N THR A 192 -10.12 -16.14 -1.37
CA THR A 192 -8.97 -16.90 -0.87
C THR A 192 -7.90 -15.97 -0.32
N ALA A 193 -7.06 -16.49 0.55
CA ALA A 193 -5.81 -15.89 0.91
C ALA A 193 -4.66 -16.85 0.65
N ARG A 194 -3.56 -16.33 0.13
CA ARG A 194 -2.33 -17.08 -0.17
C ARG A 194 -1.16 -16.46 0.57
N VAL A 195 -0.25 -17.31 1.04
CA VAL A 195 0.95 -16.87 1.73
C VAL A 195 2.17 -17.27 0.92
N TYR A 196 3.07 -16.31 0.74
CA TYR A 196 4.29 -16.47 -0.06
C TYR A 196 5.53 -16.20 0.80
N ARG A 197 6.62 -16.86 0.46
CA ARG A 197 7.94 -16.64 1.06
C ARG A 197 8.96 -16.32 -0.01
N TYR A 198 9.78 -15.30 0.26
CA TYR A 198 10.92 -14.96 -0.58
C TYR A 198 12.13 -15.79 -0.19
N ALA A 199 12.64 -16.59 -1.11
CA ALA A 199 13.85 -17.37 -0.97
C ALA A 199 14.48 -17.62 -2.34
N SER A 200 15.79 -17.70 -2.40
CA SER A 200 16.52 -17.97 -3.66
C SER A 200 16.13 -17.03 -4.81
N SER A 201 15.92 -15.75 -4.49
CA SER A 201 15.55 -14.67 -5.42
C SER A 201 14.14 -14.80 -6.05
N ALA A 202 13.25 -15.61 -5.47
CA ALA A 202 11.89 -15.78 -5.93
C ALA A 202 10.88 -15.81 -4.78
N TRP A 203 9.65 -15.37 -5.08
CA TRP A 203 8.48 -15.59 -4.23
C TRP A 203 7.85 -16.94 -4.56
N SER A 204 7.64 -17.77 -3.57
CA SER A 204 6.95 -19.05 -3.72
C SER A 204 5.88 -19.21 -2.66
N GLN A 205 4.74 -19.74 -3.06
CA GLN A 205 3.65 -20.01 -2.12
C GLN A 205 4.09 -21.04 -1.07
N ILE A 206 3.68 -20.81 0.17
CA ILE A 206 3.87 -21.75 1.29
C ILE A 206 2.49 -22.15 1.83
N GLY A 207 2.27 -23.44 1.93
CA GLY A 207 0.97 -24.00 2.28
C GLY A 207 0.00 -24.01 1.10
N GLU A 208 -1.22 -24.43 1.37
CA GLU A 208 -2.34 -24.44 0.43
C GLU A 208 -3.10 -23.11 0.45
N ASP A 209 -4.03 -22.91 -0.46
CA ASP A 209 -4.95 -21.78 -0.48
C ASP A 209 -5.83 -21.81 0.79
N LEU A 210 -6.08 -20.63 1.35
CA LEU A 210 -6.98 -20.46 2.48
C LEU A 210 -8.32 -19.95 1.96
N ASP A 211 -9.13 -20.86 1.45
CA ASP A 211 -10.39 -20.55 0.78
C ASP A 211 -11.51 -20.26 1.75
N GLY A 212 -12.44 -19.39 1.31
CA GLY A 212 -13.72 -19.19 1.99
C GLY A 212 -14.65 -20.39 1.83
N GLU A 213 -15.66 -20.49 2.69
CA GLU A 213 -16.65 -21.56 2.72
C GLU A 213 -17.82 -21.34 1.73
#